data_1798cb77dd46935d7fc99922835a6d30
#
_entry.id   1798cb77dd46935d7fc99922835a6d30
#
_cell.length_a   1.000
_cell.length_b   1.000
_cell.length_c   1.000
_cell.angle_alpha   90.00
_cell.angle_beta   90.00
_cell.angle_gamma   90.00
#
_symmetry.space_group_name_H-M   'P 1'
#
loop_
_entity.id
_entity.type
_entity.pdbx_description
1 polymer ?
#
loop_
_entity_poly.entity_id
_entity_poly.type
_entity_poly.pdbx_seq_one_letter_code
_entity_poly.pdbx_strand_id
1 'polypeptide(L)'
;MHIETKCLHEGYKPGNGEPKALPIYQSTTYTYDSTEHIGQLFDLSADGHMYSRISNPTVAAVEQKIAALEGGVGALCTTSGQAASLLAVLNICTAGDHFVAASTIYGGTVNLFAVTLKKFGIECTFVDADAPEEEIEKAFRPNTKALFGETIANPAIAVLDLEKFARTAHRNGVPFLVDNTFATPVLCR
;
A
#
# COMPACT_ATOMS: atom_id res chain seq x y z
N MET A 1 -10.08 -6.71 -19.31
CA MET A 1 -11.32 -5.96 -18.90
C MET A 1 -10.94 -4.50 -18.87
N HIS A 2 -11.78 -3.60 -19.39
CA HIS A 2 -11.56 -2.16 -19.34
C HIS A 2 -11.63 -1.64 -17.90
N ILE A 3 -10.94 -0.54 -17.61
CA ILE A 3 -10.83 -0.02 -16.23
C ILE A 3 -12.17 0.37 -15.66
N GLU A 4 -13.05 0.97 -16.47
CA GLU A 4 -14.42 1.34 -16.09
C GLU A 4 -15.24 0.12 -15.65
N THR A 5 -15.07 -1.01 -16.35
CA THR A 5 -15.74 -2.27 -16.00
C THR A 5 -15.18 -2.84 -14.69
N LYS A 6 -13.86 -2.73 -14.47
CA LYS A 6 -13.25 -3.13 -13.19
C LYS A 6 -13.78 -2.27 -12.05
N CYS A 7 -13.87 -0.95 -12.21
CA CYS A 7 -14.41 -0.04 -11.19
C CYS A 7 -15.83 -0.46 -10.75
N LEU A 8 -16.65 -0.97 -11.67
CA LEU A 8 -18.02 -1.37 -11.37
C LEU A 8 -18.13 -2.80 -10.81
N HIS A 9 -17.36 -3.75 -11.35
CA HIS A 9 -17.66 -5.18 -11.16
C HIS A 9 -16.62 -5.97 -10.37
N GLU A 10 -15.37 -5.47 -10.20
CA GLU A 10 -14.37 -6.17 -9.40
C GLU A 10 -14.62 -6.00 -7.89
N GLY A 11 -14.08 -6.92 -7.10
CA GLY A 11 -14.13 -6.92 -5.65
C GLY A 11 -15.35 -7.60 -5.03
N TYR A 12 -16.45 -7.79 -5.77
CA TYR A 12 -17.63 -8.50 -5.27
C TYR A 12 -18.34 -9.27 -6.39
N LYS A 13 -18.57 -10.54 -6.15
CA LYS A 13 -19.32 -11.42 -7.04
C LYS A 13 -20.48 -12.03 -6.25
N PRO A 14 -21.72 -11.50 -6.42
CA PRO A 14 -22.87 -12.05 -5.72
C PRO A 14 -23.17 -13.47 -6.17
N GLY A 15 -23.54 -14.32 -5.24
CA GLY A 15 -24.09 -15.65 -5.50
C GLY A 15 -25.54 -15.61 -5.98
N ASN A 16 -26.12 -16.80 -6.20
CA ASN A 16 -27.53 -16.89 -6.63
C ASN A 16 -28.47 -16.40 -5.51
N GLY A 17 -29.29 -15.40 -5.82
CA GLY A 17 -30.21 -14.79 -4.86
C GLY A 17 -29.59 -13.75 -3.92
N GLU A 18 -28.30 -13.48 -4.02
CA GLU A 18 -27.64 -12.45 -3.24
C GLU A 18 -27.83 -11.04 -3.83
N PRO A 19 -27.74 -9.98 -3.01
CA PRO A 19 -27.84 -8.61 -3.47
C PRO A 19 -26.76 -8.29 -4.53
N LYS A 20 -27.17 -7.58 -5.58
CA LYS A 20 -26.23 -7.11 -6.62
C LYS A 20 -25.23 -6.09 -6.08
N ALA A 21 -25.67 -5.22 -5.17
CA ALA A 21 -24.81 -4.32 -4.44
C ALA A 21 -24.23 -5.02 -3.21
N LEU A 22 -22.95 -4.82 -2.95
CA LEU A 22 -22.30 -5.36 -1.75
C LEU A 22 -22.98 -4.84 -0.49
N PRO A 23 -23.48 -5.70 0.42
CA PRO A 23 -23.99 -5.28 1.72
C PRO A 23 -22.91 -4.67 2.61
N ILE A 24 -23.30 -3.74 3.49
CA ILE A 24 -22.41 -3.21 4.52
C ILE A 24 -22.48 -4.11 5.75
N TYR A 25 -21.39 -4.82 6.03
CA TYR A 25 -21.29 -5.73 7.17
C TYR A 25 -20.80 -4.99 8.41
N GLN A 26 -21.73 -4.51 9.22
CA GLN A 26 -21.48 -3.84 10.51
C GLN A 26 -21.49 -4.82 11.68
N SER A 27 -20.72 -5.90 11.56
CA SER A 27 -20.60 -6.92 12.59
C SER A 27 -19.15 -7.09 13.02
N THR A 28 -18.92 -7.33 14.31
CA THR A 28 -17.60 -7.64 14.85
C THR A 28 -17.25 -9.12 14.66
N THR A 29 -18.26 -10.01 14.83
CA THR A 29 -18.13 -11.45 14.79
C THR A 29 -19.15 -12.05 13.83
N TYR A 30 -18.98 -13.31 13.48
CA TYR A 30 -19.79 -14.05 12.52
C TYR A 30 -20.29 -15.36 13.13
N THR A 31 -21.35 -15.94 12.58
CA THR A 31 -21.83 -17.27 12.96
C THR A 31 -21.24 -18.34 12.04
N TYR A 32 -21.06 -19.53 12.57
CA TYR A 32 -20.44 -20.65 11.88
C TYR A 32 -21.25 -21.93 12.11
N ASP A 33 -21.19 -22.85 11.15
CA ASP A 33 -21.93 -24.10 11.19
C ASP A 33 -21.29 -25.11 12.18
N SER A 34 -19.97 -25.03 12.43
CA SER A 34 -19.28 -25.92 13.32
C SER A 34 -18.05 -25.32 13.98
N THR A 35 -17.63 -25.89 15.11
CA THR A 35 -16.38 -25.53 15.81
C THR A 35 -15.14 -25.89 14.98
N GLU A 36 -15.21 -26.96 14.21
CA GLU A 36 -14.15 -27.42 13.33
C GLU A 36 -13.88 -26.37 12.24
N HIS A 37 -14.93 -25.80 11.66
CA HIS A 37 -14.80 -24.72 10.66
C HIS A 37 -14.14 -23.48 11.28
N ILE A 38 -14.53 -23.08 12.50
CA ILE A 38 -13.88 -21.96 13.20
C ILE A 38 -12.39 -22.27 13.39
N GLY A 39 -12.03 -23.47 13.81
CA GLY A 39 -10.63 -23.90 13.94
C GLY A 39 -9.85 -23.73 12.65
N GLN A 40 -10.42 -24.17 11.52
CA GLN A 40 -9.80 -24.03 10.20
C GLN A 40 -9.58 -22.56 9.78
N LEU A 41 -10.51 -21.66 10.11
CA LEU A 41 -10.34 -20.23 9.86
C LEU A 41 -9.20 -19.63 10.68
N PHE A 42 -9.07 -19.99 11.97
CA PHE A 42 -7.99 -19.55 12.84
C PHE A 42 -6.63 -20.12 12.42
N ASP A 43 -6.60 -21.34 11.91
CA ASP A 43 -5.41 -22.00 11.38
C ASP A 43 -5.06 -21.54 9.95
N LEU A 44 -5.87 -20.65 9.36
CA LEU A 44 -5.74 -20.16 7.97
C LEU A 44 -5.76 -21.29 6.94
N SER A 45 -6.40 -22.40 7.24
CA SER A 45 -6.56 -23.56 6.35
C SER A 45 -7.90 -23.53 5.57
N ALA A 46 -8.79 -22.61 5.92
CA ALA A 46 -10.01 -22.30 5.19
C ALA A 46 -10.14 -20.79 4.97
N ASP A 47 -10.79 -20.40 3.87
CA ASP A 47 -11.10 -19.01 3.59
C ASP A 47 -12.38 -18.59 4.32
N GLY A 48 -12.42 -17.34 4.80
CA GLY A 48 -13.60 -16.77 5.45
C GLY A 48 -13.29 -15.59 6.36
N HIS A 49 -14.34 -15.08 7.00
CA HIS A 49 -14.24 -13.96 7.94
C HIS A 49 -14.54 -14.43 9.35
N MET A 50 -13.66 -14.14 10.31
CA MET A 50 -13.81 -14.57 11.69
C MET A 50 -14.00 -13.42 12.68
N TYR A 51 -13.39 -12.29 12.40
CA TYR A 51 -13.45 -11.10 13.26
C TYR A 51 -13.11 -9.85 12.46
N SER A 52 -13.95 -8.81 12.51
CA SER A 52 -13.84 -7.65 11.62
C SER A 52 -12.56 -6.82 11.77
N ARG A 53 -11.85 -6.92 12.90
CA ARG A 53 -10.51 -6.33 13.03
C ARG A 53 -9.48 -7.05 12.14
N ILE A 54 -9.67 -8.33 11.85
CA ILE A 54 -8.78 -9.14 11.02
C ILE A 54 -9.23 -9.08 9.56
N SER A 55 -10.51 -9.35 9.32
CA SER A 55 -11.11 -9.30 7.98
C SER A 55 -12.61 -9.04 8.06
N ASN A 56 -13.14 -8.29 7.09
CA ASN A 56 -14.55 -7.96 6.98
C ASN A 56 -14.96 -8.03 5.51
N PRO A 57 -16.13 -8.62 5.15
CA PRO A 57 -16.54 -8.78 3.75
C PRO A 57 -16.57 -7.46 2.97
N THR A 58 -17.03 -6.36 3.59
CA THR A 58 -17.09 -5.05 2.94
C THR A 58 -15.67 -4.50 2.67
N VAL A 59 -14.77 -4.61 3.64
CA VAL A 59 -13.37 -4.17 3.49
C VAL A 59 -12.66 -5.04 2.47
N ALA A 60 -12.79 -6.35 2.54
CA ALA A 60 -12.18 -7.30 1.61
C ALA A 60 -12.61 -7.03 0.15
N ALA A 61 -13.87 -6.64 -0.08
CA ALA A 61 -14.34 -6.28 -1.42
C ALA A 61 -13.66 -5.02 -1.96
N VAL A 62 -13.38 -4.02 -1.11
CA VAL A 62 -12.60 -2.83 -1.48
C VAL A 62 -11.15 -3.20 -1.78
N GLU A 63 -10.53 -4.01 -0.92
CA GLU A 63 -9.15 -4.49 -1.10
C GLU A 63 -8.99 -5.24 -2.42
N GLN A 64 -9.88 -6.19 -2.71
CA GLN A 64 -9.87 -6.93 -3.98
C GLN A 64 -10.07 -6.01 -5.19
N LYS A 65 -10.95 -5.02 -5.07
CA LYS A 65 -11.17 -4.04 -6.15
C LYS A 65 -9.94 -3.20 -6.43
N ILE A 66 -9.29 -2.66 -5.38
CA ILE A 66 -8.06 -1.87 -5.53
C ILE A 66 -6.95 -2.74 -6.10
N ALA A 67 -6.75 -3.95 -5.60
CA ALA A 67 -5.77 -4.89 -6.16
C ALA A 67 -6.00 -5.14 -7.66
N ALA A 68 -7.26 -5.34 -8.08
CA ALA A 68 -7.60 -5.54 -9.49
C ALA A 68 -7.37 -4.28 -10.36
N LEU A 69 -7.62 -3.10 -9.81
CA LEU A 69 -7.41 -1.82 -10.51
C LEU A 69 -5.90 -1.53 -10.69
N GLU A 70 -5.11 -1.75 -9.64
CA GLU A 70 -3.65 -1.58 -9.67
C GLU A 70 -2.93 -2.73 -10.40
N GLY A 71 -3.60 -3.85 -10.67
CA GLY A 71 -2.98 -5.06 -11.24
C GLY A 71 -2.06 -5.77 -10.24
N GLY A 72 -2.25 -5.52 -8.95
CA GLY A 72 -1.49 -6.10 -7.85
C GLY A 72 -1.98 -7.48 -7.43
N VAL A 73 -1.18 -8.18 -6.63
CA VAL A 73 -1.50 -9.51 -6.07
C VAL A 73 -2.43 -9.45 -4.87
N GLY A 74 -2.53 -8.28 -4.23
CA GLY A 74 -3.38 -8.05 -3.05
C GLY A 74 -3.38 -6.58 -2.66
N ALA A 75 -4.27 -6.22 -1.75
CA ALA A 75 -4.33 -4.90 -1.13
C ALA A 75 -4.72 -5.04 0.34
N LEU A 76 -4.37 -4.06 1.15
CA LEU A 76 -4.74 -3.94 2.54
C LEU A 76 -5.24 -2.52 2.83
N CYS A 77 -6.47 -2.40 3.30
CA CYS A 77 -7.02 -1.12 3.74
C CYS A 77 -6.50 -0.75 5.14
N THR A 78 -6.16 0.51 5.31
CA THR A 78 -5.74 1.08 6.59
C THR A 78 -6.62 2.26 6.98
N THR A 79 -6.47 2.75 8.21
CA THR A 79 -7.29 3.86 8.73
C THR A 79 -6.98 5.22 8.10
N SER A 80 -5.85 5.35 7.41
CA SER A 80 -5.44 6.57 6.72
C SER A 80 -4.26 6.32 5.77
N GLY A 81 -4.00 7.22 4.82
CA GLY A 81 -2.81 7.18 3.98
C GLY A 81 -1.50 7.26 4.80
N GLN A 82 -1.49 8.02 5.89
CA GLN A 82 -0.32 8.05 6.79
C GLN A 82 -0.08 6.69 7.48
N ALA A 83 -1.14 5.98 7.84
CA ALA A 83 -1.03 4.61 8.35
C ALA A 83 -0.52 3.65 7.26
N ALA A 84 -0.98 3.83 6.01
CA ALA A 84 -0.49 3.04 4.87
C ALA A 84 1.01 3.25 4.66
N SER A 85 1.48 4.50 4.58
CA SER A 85 2.89 4.83 4.42
C SER A 85 3.75 4.31 5.57
N LEU A 86 3.28 4.47 6.82
CA LEU A 86 3.95 3.93 8.01
C LEU A 86 4.10 2.40 7.93
N LEU A 87 3.00 1.69 7.69
CA LEU A 87 3.00 0.23 7.65
C LEU A 87 3.80 -0.31 6.46
N ALA A 88 3.77 0.35 5.30
CA ALA A 88 4.58 -0.04 4.16
C ALA A 88 6.08 0.00 4.49
N VAL A 89 6.54 1.08 5.15
CA VAL A 89 7.95 1.18 5.57
C VAL A 89 8.28 0.18 6.68
N LEU A 90 7.44 0.05 7.72
CA LEU A 90 7.67 -0.87 8.84
C LEU A 90 7.62 -2.35 8.43
N ASN A 91 6.95 -2.68 7.32
CA ASN A 91 6.96 -4.05 6.78
C ASN A 91 8.31 -4.44 6.18
N ILE A 92 9.13 -3.47 5.79
CA ILE A 92 10.41 -3.67 5.09
C ILE A 92 11.59 -3.29 5.99
N CYS A 93 11.45 -2.23 6.79
CA CYS A 93 12.52 -1.65 7.60
C CYS A 93 12.33 -1.95 9.08
N THR A 94 13.45 -2.21 9.77
CA THR A 94 13.54 -2.34 11.23
C THR A 94 14.52 -1.32 11.78
N ALA A 95 14.71 -1.26 13.12
CA ALA A 95 15.70 -0.39 13.74
C ALA A 95 17.11 -0.68 13.20
N GLY A 96 17.81 0.37 12.79
CA GLY A 96 19.10 0.31 12.13
C GLY A 96 19.05 0.27 10.60
N ASP A 97 17.86 0.14 10.00
CA ASP A 97 17.68 0.22 8.56
C ASP A 97 17.55 1.65 8.06
N HIS A 98 17.73 1.81 6.77
CA HIS A 98 17.66 3.06 6.04
C HIS A 98 16.77 2.91 4.80
N PHE A 99 16.13 4.00 4.37
CA PHE A 99 15.49 4.10 3.07
C PHE A 99 15.70 5.48 2.46
N VAL A 100 15.51 5.58 1.15
CA VAL A 100 15.61 6.84 0.41
C VAL A 100 14.21 7.30 0.04
N ALA A 101 13.93 8.59 0.06
CA ALA A 101 12.65 9.15 -0.37
C ALA A 101 12.85 10.38 -1.26
N ALA A 102 11.96 10.58 -2.23
CA ALA A 102 11.90 11.84 -2.95
C ALA A 102 11.55 12.99 -1.98
N SER A 103 12.15 14.16 -2.17
CA SER A 103 11.88 15.33 -1.33
C SER A 103 10.53 16.00 -1.62
N THR A 104 9.95 15.71 -2.79
CA THR A 104 8.66 16.26 -3.27
C THR A 104 7.47 15.39 -2.85
N ILE A 105 7.45 14.84 -1.65
CA ILE A 105 6.32 14.08 -1.12
C ILE A 105 5.48 14.94 -0.17
N TYR A 106 4.26 14.48 0.15
CA TYR A 106 3.36 15.17 1.07
C TYR A 106 4.03 15.52 2.40
N GLY A 107 3.85 16.75 2.88
CA GLY A 107 4.53 17.27 4.08
C GLY A 107 4.29 16.44 5.35
N GLY A 108 3.10 15.82 5.50
CA GLY A 108 2.82 14.87 6.58
C GLY A 108 3.72 13.63 6.50
N THR A 109 3.97 13.13 5.30
CA THR A 109 4.86 11.99 5.06
C THR A 109 6.32 12.37 5.29
N VAL A 110 6.73 13.59 4.91
CA VAL A 110 8.07 14.11 5.26
C VAL A 110 8.28 14.08 6.78
N ASN A 111 7.30 14.60 7.55
CA ASN A 111 7.39 14.59 9.01
C ASN A 111 7.39 13.16 9.59
N LEU A 112 6.57 12.26 9.04
CA LEU A 112 6.56 10.86 9.41
C LEU A 112 7.96 10.24 9.25
N PHE A 113 8.62 10.45 8.12
CA PHE A 113 9.92 9.86 7.78
C PHE A 113 11.08 10.54 8.52
N ALA A 114 11.12 11.86 8.55
CA ALA A 114 12.23 12.61 9.14
C ALA A 114 12.22 12.60 10.69
N VAL A 115 11.03 12.53 11.30
CA VAL A 115 10.88 12.71 12.74
C VAL A 115 10.38 11.45 13.43
N THR A 116 9.26 10.89 12.95
CA THR A 116 8.60 9.78 13.66
C THR A 116 9.38 8.48 13.51
N LEU A 117 9.74 8.09 12.28
CA LEU A 117 10.49 6.84 12.03
C LEU A 117 11.91 6.87 12.63
N LYS A 118 12.51 8.04 12.71
CA LYS A 118 13.79 8.21 13.42
C LYS A 118 13.73 7.79 14.89
N LYS A 119 12.58 7.99 15.56
CA LYS A 119 12.37 7.53 16.94
C LYS A 119 12.33 6.00 17.06
N PHE A 120 12.02 5.31 15.96
CA PHE A 120 12.07 3.84 15.87
C PHE A 120 13.41 3.33 15.36
N GLY A 121 14.41 4.21 15.22
CA GLY A 121 15.74 3.84 14.75
C GLY A 121 15.83 3.58 13.24
N ILE A 122 14.85 4.04 12.45
CA ILE A 122 14.83 3.95 10.99
C ILE A 122 15.22 5.31 10.41
N GLU A 123 16.21 5.34 9.52
CA GLU A 123 16.69 6.56 8.90
C GLU A 123 16.16 6.74 7.48
N CYS A 124 15.88 8.00 7.11
CA CYS A 124 15.49 8.38 5.76
C CYS A 124 16.43 9.45 5.21
N THR A 125 16.91 9.27 3.98
CA THR A 125 17.58 10.31 3.20
C THR A 125 16.66 10.81 2.11
N PHE A 126 16.40 12.12 2.09
CA PHE A 126 15.62 12.76 1.04
C PHE A 126 16.53 13.15 -0.13
N VAL A 127 16.04 12.89 -1.35
CA VAL A 127 16.73 13.22 -2.60
C VAL A 127 15.86 14.13 -3.46
N ASP A 128 16.49 14.98 -4.24
CA ASP A 128 15.78 15.78 -5.22
C ASP A 128 15.17 14.88 -6.30
N ALA A 129 13.86 15.01 -6.53
CA ALA A 129 13.14 14.23 -7.52
C ALA A 129 13.63 14.47 -8.96
N ASP A 130 14.17 15.66 -9.23
CA ASP A 130 14.70 16.05 -10.55
C ASP A 130 16.19 15.71 -10.73
N ALA A 131 16.87 15.28 -9.66
CA ALA A 131 18.27 14.90 -9.74
C ALA A 131 18.54 13.77 -10.74
N PRO A 132 19.74 13.73 -11.36
CA PRO A 132 20.16 12.58 -12.16
C PRO A 132 20.21 11.28 -11.33
N GLU A 133 20.09 10.12 -12.00
CA GLU A 133 20.10 8.81 -11.33
C GLU A 133 21.34 8.62 -10.45
N GLU A 134 22.51 9.03 -10.94
CA GLU A 134 23.79 8.89 -10.24
C GLU A 134 23.82 9.69 -8.92
N GLU A 135 23.11 10.82 -8.85
CA GLU A 135 23.00 11.59 -7.61
C GLU A 135 22.03 10.93 -6.63
N ILE A 136 20.93 10.35 -7.12
CA ILE A 136 19.99 9.60 -6.30
C ILE A 136 20.68 8.34 -5.75
N GLU A 137 21.48 7.65 -6.54
CA GLU A 137 22.25 6.45 -6.13
C GLU A 137 23.22 6.73 -4.97
N LYS A 138 23.81 7.92 -4.91
CA LYS A 138 24.71 8.30 -3.80
C LYS A 138 24.04 8.31 -2.42
N ALA A 139 22.71 8.40 -2.38
CA ALA A 139 21.96 8.34 -1.13
C ALA A 139 21.79 6.92 -0.59
N PHE A 140 22.04 5.88 -1.42
CA PHE A 140 21.93 4.50 -1.01
C PHE A 140 23.10 4.08 -0.14
N ARG A 141 22.81 3.30 0.90
CA ARG A 141 23.76 2.75 1.88
C ARG A 141 23.61 1.23 1.91
N PRO A 142 24.57 0.48 2.48
CA PRO A 142 24.47 -0.98 2.59
C PRO A 142 23.20 -1.48 3.32
N ASN A 143 22.66 -0.65 4.22
CA ASN A 143 21.43 -0.91 4.99
C ASN A 143 20.16 -0.26 4.39
N THR A 144 20.21 0.26 3.16
CA THR A 144 19.02 0.79 2.48
C THR A 144 18.12 -0.35 2.06
N LYS A 145 16.80 -0.23 2.38
CA LYS A 145 15.80 -1.27 2.16
C LYS A 145 14.72 -0.89 1.17
N ALA A 146 14.54 0.39 0.89
CA ALA A 146 13.50 0.86 -0.04
C ALA A 146 13.86 2.22 -0.64
N LEU A 147 13.22 2.54 -1.76
CA LEU A 147 13.08 3.89 -2.30
C LEU A 147 11.59 4.26 -2.26
N PHE A 148 11.26 5.48 -1.84
CA PHE A 148 9.88 5.96 -1.73
C PHE A 148 9.68 7.21 -2.60
N GLY A 149 8.53 7.31 -3.26
CA GLY A 149 8.12 8.47 -4.04
C GLY A 149 6.61 8.67 -4.06
N GLU A 150 6.17 9.83 -4.54
CA GLU A 150 4.77 10.17 -4.74
C GLU A 150 4.56 10.57 -6.20
N THR A 151 3.54 10.01 -6.86
CA THR A 151 3.30 10.22 -8.30
C THR A 151 3.12 11.69 -8.66
N ILE A 152 2.32 12.41 -7.88
CA ILE A 152 2.05 13.84 -8.04
C ILE A 152 2.12 14.50 -6.67
N ALA A 153 3.12 15.32 -6.47
CA ALA A 153 3.43 15.94 -5.18
C ALA A 153 2.36 16.91 -4.70
N ASN A 154 2.06 16.89 -3.40
CA ASN A 154 1.16 17.83 -2.73
C ASN A 154 1.97 18.80 -1.82
N PRO A 155 1.93 20.13 -2.01
CA PRO A 155 1.07 20.90 -2.92
C PRO A 155 1.74 21.30 -4.25
N ALA A 156 2.98 20.92 -4.52
CA ALA A 156 3.77 21.44 -5.63
C ALA A 156 3.28 20.96 -7.01
N ILE A 157 2.46 19.90 -7.07
CA ILE A 157 1.96 19.27 -8.31
C ILE A 157 3.12 18.85 -9.24
N ALA A 158 4.29 18.62 -8.68
CA ALA A 158 5.43 18.05 -9.42
C ALA A 158 5.15 16.57 -9.71
N VAL A 159 5.35 16.17 -10.96
CA VAL A 159 5.16 14.78 -11.41
C VAL A 159 6.50 14.04 -11.32
N LEU A 160 6.52 12.94 -10.60
CA LEU A 160 7.72 12.12 -10.43
C LEU A 160 8.00 11.28 -11.68
N ASP A 161 9.25 11.22 -12.11
CA ASP A 161 9.72 10.25 -13.11
C ASP A 161 9.80 8.85 -12.45
N LEU A 162 8.67 8.13 -12.51
CA LEU A 162 8.52 6.81 -11.90
C LEU A 162 9.49 5.78 -12.50
N GLU A 163 9.76 5.85 -13.81
CA GLU A 163 10.67 4.91 -14.47
C GLU A 163 12.10 5.10 -13.97
N LYS A 164 12.55 6.36 -13.84
CA LYS A 164 13.85 6.70 -13.27
C LYS A 164 13.99 6.13 -11.85
N PHE A 165 13.01 6.41 -10.98
CA PHE A 165 13.03 5.95 -9.61
C PHE A 165 12.95 4.42 -9.49
N ALA A 166 12.10 3.77 -10.29
CA ALA A 166 12.00 2.31 -10.31
C ALA A 166 13.32 1.66 -10.77
N ARG A 167 13.94 2.15 -11.85
CA ARG A 167 15.24 1.65 -12.31
C ARG A 167 16.31 1.81 -11.23
N THR A 168 16.36 2.97 -10.58
CA THR A 168 17.33 3.23 -9.51
C THR A 168 17.13 2.29 -8.32
N ALA A 169 15.89 2.10 -7.86
CA ALA A 169 15.59 1.17 -6.78
C ALA A 169 15.99 -0.27 -7.12
N HIS A 170 15.55 -0.75 -8.27
CA HIS A 170 15.80 -2.13 -8.69
C HIS A 170 17.27 -2.41 -8.94
N ARG A 171 18.04 -1.45 -9.48
CA ARG A 171 19.49 -1.56 -9.64
C ARG A 171 20.20 -1.72 -8.30
N ASN A 172 19.68 -1.10 -7.25
CA ASN A 172 20.17 -1.23 -5.88
C ASN A 172 19.55 -2.41 -5.10
N GLY A 173 18.75 -3.25 -5.76
CA GLY A 173 18.17 -4.47 -5.18
C GLY A 173 17.07 -4.22 -4.14
N VAL A 174 16.42 -3.05 -4.17
CA VAL A 174 15.36 -2.67 -3.23
C VAL A 174 14.04 -2.38 -3.95
N PRO A 175 12.88 -2.54 -3.29
CA PRO A 175 11.59 -2.15 -3.85
C PRO A 175 11.45 -0.64 -3.94
N PHE A 176 10.64 -0.20 -4.92
CA PHE A 176 10.14 1.16 -5.03
C PHE A 176 8.72 1.24 -4.49
N LEU A 177 8.51 2.02 -3.44
CA LEU A 177 7.22 2.30 -2.81
C LEU A 177 6.66 3.60 -3.38
N VAL A 178 5.42 3.57 -3.83
CA VAL A 178 4.80 4.72 -4.51
C VAL A 178 3.51 5.12 -3.82
N ASP A 179 3.42 6.38 -3.39
CA ASP A 179 2.16 7.00 -3.02
C ASP A 179 1.45 7.49 -4.29
N ASN A 180 0.38 6.79 -4.68
CA ASN A 180 -0.38 7.07 -5.89
C ASN A 180 -1.70 7.81 -5.61
N THR A 181 -1.77 8.58 -4.52
CA THR A 181 -2.99 9.21 -4.03
C THR A 181 -3.66 10.11 -5.07
N PHE A 182 -2.90 11.00 -5.70
CA PHE A 182 -3.49 11.98 -6.62
C PHE A 182 -3.77 11.41 -8.02
N ALA A 183 -2.89 10.58 -8.55
CA ALA A 183 -3.09 10.00 -9.87
C ALA A 183 -4.15 8.88 -9.85
N THR A 184 -4.22 8.12 -8.77
CA THR A 184 -5.07 6.93 -8.63
C THR A 184 -4.78 5.88 -9.73
N PRO A 185 -5.26 4.63 -9.63
CA PRO A 185 -5.06 3.63 -10.68
C PRO A 185 -5.75 3.98 -12.02
N VAL A 186 -6.52 5.07 -12.07
CA VAL A 186 -7.15 5.55 -13.30
C VAL A 186 -6.17 6.30 -14.20
N LEU A 187 -5.29 7.12 -13.60
CA LEU A 187 -4.31 7.92 -14.36
C LEU A 187 -2.92 7.26 -14.40
N CYS A 188 -2.56 6.53 -13.35
CA CYS A 188 -1.23 5.89 -13.23
C CYS A 188 -1.31 4.59 -12.44
N ARG A 189 -0.64 3.53 -12.93
CA ARG A 189 -0.50 2.24 -12.27
C ARG A 189 0.79 1.53 -12.68
#